data_505200a74795685e4f7d982d000911e6
#
_entry.id   505200a74795685e4f7d982d000911e6
#
_cell.length_a   1.000
_cell.length_b   1.000
_cell.length_c   1.000
_cell.angle_alpha   90.00
_cell.angle_beta   90.00
_cell.angle_gamma   90.00
#
_symmetry.space_group_name_H-M   'P 1'
#
loop_
_entity.id
_entity.type
_entity.pdbx_description
1 polymer ?
#
loop_
_entity_poly.entity_id
_entity_poly.type
_entity_poly.pdbx_seq_one_letter_code
_entity_poly.pdbx_strand_id
1 'polypeptide(L)'
;MTDPYFYTNHFHNAEQSDDIGAIVGALFSVDDCATAYSTIRQWPAYQATPLISMTDIAVAAGVKKVYYKDESGRFGLGSFKALGGSYAIERLSQDPSRGDLVVCTATDGNHGRAVAWGASLCGAECHVFLHENVSEARAQSIASLGAVIHRVEGNYDDSIAACNEQAALHGWQIVSDTSWEGYRDIPKMIMAGYSVMTFEMMDQLDGEIPSHVILQAGCGAMAGALIGSMWHHWGARLPTIIMIESDRSDCVYQSLQRDEIHLVNIVEETVMAGLSCGEVSLLAWPLIQKGASHALTIPDAGVGSMMRWLANPLDRDRPSVVGGECSASGLIALLAIQQDSALAHDMGLDSESRVLVIGTEGNTDAELYDNIIAGAL
;
A
#
# COMPACT_ATOMS: atom_id res chain seq x y z
N MET A 1 18.98 -24.65 -8.91
CA MET A 1 18.44 -23.68 -7.95
C MET A 1 16.94 -23.74 -8.11
N THR A 2 16.17 -23.89 -7.05
CA THR A 2 14.71 -23.78 -7.08
C THR A 2 14.38 -22.34 -7.44
N ASP A 3 13.34 -22.15 -8.26
CA ASP A 3 12.84 -20.81 -8.60
C ASP A 3 12.46 -20.07 -7.30
N PRO A 4 12.90 -18.83 -7.07
CA PRO A 4 12.63 -18.11 -5.84
C PRO A 4 11.19 -17.56 -5.77
N TYR A 5 10.45 -17.61 -6.88
CA TYR A 5 9.10 -17.06 -6.97
C TYR A 5 8.07 -18.16 -6.74
N PHE A 6 7.51 -18.22 -5.53
CA PHE A 6 6.46 -19.17 -5.17
C PHE A 6 5.50 -18.54 -4.14
N TYR A 7 4.30 -19.11 -4.03
CA TYR A 7 3.34 -18.78 -3.00
C TYR A 7 3.29 -19.89 -1.95
N THR A 8 2.90 -19.54 -0.72
CA THR A 8 2.78 -20.49 0.38
C THR A 8 1.33 -20.94 0.61
N ASN A 9 0.38 -20.04 0.44
CA ASN A 9 -1.04 -20.33 0.57
C ASN A 9 -1.84 -19.62 -0.53
N HIS A 10 -3.00 -20.19 -0.87
CA HIS A 10 -3.99 -19.63 -1.78
C HIS A 10 -5.40 -19.82 -1.24
N PHE A 11 -6.25 -18.83 -1.43
CA PHE A 11 -7.68 -18.87 -1.12
C PHE A 11 -8.47 -18.22 -2.27
N HIS A 12 -9.52 -18.93 -2.74
CA HIS A 12 -10.51 -18.40 -3.66
C HIS A 12 -11.69 -17.85 -2.84
N ASN A 13 -11.97 -16.57 -2.96
CA ASN A 13 -13.00 -15.89 -2.21
C ASN A 13 -14.37 -16.06 -2.91
N ALA A 14 -15.15 -17.05 -2.46
CA ALA A 14 -16.49 -17.30 -2.97
C ALA A 14 -17.51 -16.21 -2.56
N GLU A 15 -17.19 -15.37 -1.56
CA GLU A 15 -18.03 -14.27 -1.09
C GLU A 15 -17.85 -12.99 -1.91
N GLN A 16 -16.96 -12.99 -2.89
CA GLN A 16 -16.86 -11.90 -3.87
C GLN A 16 -18.23 -11.63 -4.49
N SER A 17 -18.58 -10.35 -4.63
CA SER A 17 -19.86 -9.92 -5.19
C SER A 17 -19.65 -8.99 -6.37
N ASP A 18 -20.35 -9.25 -7.48
CA ASP A 18 -20.40 -8.34 -8.63
C ASP A 18 -21.03 -6.98 -8.28
N ASP A 19 -21.84 -6.93 -7.20
CA ASP A 19 -22.45 -5.70 -6.70
C ASP A 19 -21.85 -5.26 -5.36
N ILE A 20 -20.61 -4.75 -5.41
CA ILE A 20 -20.00 -4.05 -4.27
C ILE A 20 -20.43 -2.57 -4.22
N GLY A 21 -21.23 -2.11 -5.18
CA GLY A 21 -21.56 -0.69 -5.37
C GLY A 21 -22.23 -0.05 -4.15
N ALA A 22 -23.10 -0.77 -3.46
CA ALA A 22 -23.75 -0.27 -2.25
C ALA A 22 -22.73 -0.05 -1.11
N ILE A 23 -21.77 -0.95 -0.96
CA ILE A 23 -20.70 -0.87 0.04
C ILE A 23 -19.76 0.32 -0.29
N VAL A 24 -19.34 0.40 -1.54
CA VAL A 24 -18.47 1.50 -2.02
C VAL A 24 -19.18 2.84 -1.81
N GLY A 25 -20.45 2.98 -2.21
CA GLY A 25 -21.22 4.21 -2.03
C GLY A 25 -21.40 4.64 -0.58
N ALA A 26 -21.48 3.69 0.35
CA ALA A 26 -21.62 3.98 1.78
C ALA A 26 -20.30 4.38 2.45
N LEU A 27 -19.20 3.73 2.06
CA LEU A 27 -17.90 3.89 2.72
C LEU A 27 -16.99 4.91 2.02
N PHE A 28 -17.09 5.06 0.70
CA PHE A 28 -16.10 5.71 -0.13
C PHE A 28 -16.74 6.40 -1.33
N SER A 29 -17.18 7.65 -1.16
CA SER A 29 -17.92 8.34 -2.20
C SER A 29 -17.03 8.81 -3.37
N VAL A 30 -17.63 8.93 -4.56
CA VAL A 30 -16.99 9.54 -5.74
C VAL A 30 -16.51 10.95 -5.44
N ASP A 31 -17.31 11.74 -4.69
CA ASP A 31 -16.99 13.12 -4.35
C ASP A 31 -15.79 13.23 -3.41
N ASP A 32 -15.65 12.31 -2.45
CA ASP A 32 -14.46 12.24 -1.59
C ASP A 32 -13.19 12.01 -2.42
N CYS A 33 -13.24 11.06 -3.38
CA CYS A 33 -12.14 10.76 -4.29
C CYS A 33 -11.80 11.94 -5.21
N ALA A 34 -12.81 12.54 -5.83
CA ALA A 34 -12.63 13.68 -6.73
C ALA A 34 -12.09 14.92 -5.99
N THR A 35 -12.53 15.13 -4.75
CA THR A 35 -12.01 16.19 -3.88
C THR A 35 -10.55 15.95 -3.54
N ALA A 36 -10.18 14.72 -3.16
CA ALA A 36 -8.79 14.36 -2.89
C ALA A 36 -7.91 14.58 -4.13
N TYR A 37 -8.34 14.10 -5.29
CA TYR A 37 -7.60 14.28 -6.55
C TYR A 37 -7.42 15.74 -6.91
N SER A 38 -8.48 16.57 -6.83
CA SER A 38 -8.40 18.00 -7.13
C SER A 38 -7.51 18.77 -6.16
N THR A 39 -7.51 18.40 -4.89
CA THR A 39 -6.67 19.01 -3.84
C THR A 39 -5.20 18.64 -4.02
N ILE A 40 -4.90 17.35 -4.10
CA ILE A 40 -3.52 16.83 -4.16
C ILE A 40 -2.79 17.33 -5.43
N ARG A 41 -3.50 17.49 -6.55
CA ARG A 41 -2.93 18.04 -7.79
C ARG A 41 -2.44 19.48 -7.67
N GLN A 42 -2.84 20.22 -6.64
CA GLN A 42 -2.39 21.58 -6.38
C GLN A 42 -1.16 21.64 -5.48
N TRP A 43 -0.74 20.52 -4.90
CA TRP A 43 0.41 20.48 -4.01
C TRP A 43 1.73 20.77 -4.76
N PRO A 44 2.70 21.39 -4.09
CA PRO A 44 4.03 21.56 -4.65
C PRO A 44 4.61 20.24 -5.15
N ALA A 45 5.26 20.27 -6.31
CA ALA A 45 5.88 19.11 -6.93
C ALA A 45 4.93 17.94 -7.26
N TYR A 46 3.61 18.17 -7.34
CA TYR A 46 2.71 17.13 -7.84
C TYR A 46 3.06 16.77 -9.29
N GLN A 47 3.26 15.50 -9.50
CA GLN A 47 3.32 14.86 -10.82
C GLN A 47 2.66 13.49 -10.71
N ALA A 48 1.91 13.10 -11.75
CA ALA A 48 1.43 11.72 -11.84
C ALA A 48 2.65 10.79 -11.91
N THR A 49 2.69 9.80 -11.02
CA THR A 49 3.77 8.82 -11.04
C THR A 49 3.67 7.92 -12.27
N PRO A 50 4.79 7.35 -12.75
CA PRO A 50 4.77 6.56 -13.98
C PRO A 50 3.89 5.30 -13.89
N LEU A 51 3.23 4.96 -15.00
CA LEU A 51 2.70 3.62 -15.25
C LEU A 51 3.63 2.95 -16.28
N ILE A 52 4.45 2.02 -15.82
CA ILE A 52 5.52 1.41 -16.60
C ILE A 52 5.06 0.08 -17.19
N SER A 53 5.32 -0.16 -18.46
CA SER A 53 5.12 -1.48 -19.09
C SER A 53 6.32 -2.38 -18.76
N MET A 54 6.08 -3.47 -18.04
CA MET A 54 7.10 -4.43 -17.61
C MET A 54 7.21 -5.57 -18.63
N THR A 55 7.77 -5.26 -19.80
CA THR A 55 7.80 -6.15 -20.99
C THR A 55 8.51 -7.47 -20.74
N ASP A 56 9.67 -7.45 -20.08
CA ASP A 56 10.45 -8.63 -19.73
C ASP A 56 9.73 -9.53 -18.71
N ILE A 57 9.04 -8.94 -17.75
CA ILE A 57 8.25 -9.67 -16.76
C ILE A 57 6.98 -10.24 -17.41
N ALA A 58 6.34 -9.50 -18.32
CA ALA A 58 5.19 -10.00 -19.07
C ALA A 58 5.54 -11.24 -19.89
N VAL A 59 6.71 -11.24 -20.56
CA VAL A 59 7.23 -12.40 -21.27
C VAL A 59 7.50 -13.58 -20.33
N ALA A 60 8.15 -13.34 -19.19
CA ALA A 60 8.43 -14.38 -18.20
C ALA A 60 7.16 -14.98 -17.60
N ALA A 61 6.15 -14.14 -17.34
CA ALA A 61 4.85 -14.56 -16.82
C ALA A 61 3.93 -15.15 -17.91
N GLY A 62 4.29 -15.10 -19.20
CA GLY A 62 3.43 -15.60 -20.29
C GLY A 62 2.10 -14.86 -20.44
N VAL A 63 2.04 -13.58 -20.05
CA VAL A 63 0.85 -12.72 -20.18
C VAL A 63 1.06 -11.63 -21.23
N LYS A 64 -0.02 -11.02 -21.69
CA LYS A 64 0.03 -10.01 -22.76
C LYS A 64 0.75 -8.73 -22.33
N LYS A 65 0.45 -8.24 -21.12
CA LYS A 65 1.01 -7.01 -20.57
C LYS A 65 1.09 -7.08 -19.05
N VAL A 66 2.11 -6.45 -18.50
CA VAL A 66 2.19 -6.13 -17.08
C VAL A 66 2.40 -4.61 -16.94
N TYR A 67 1.46 -3.96 -16.27
CA TYR A 67 1.54 -2.56 -15.90
C TYR A 67 2.01 -2.44 -14.46
N TYR A 68 2.96 -1.56 -14.22
CA TYR A 68 3.52 -1.29 -12.91
C TYR A 68 3.35 0.20 -12.58
N LYS A 69 2.52 0.51 -11.60
CA LYS A 69 2.35 1.88 -11.10
C LYS A 69 3.45 2.18 -10.10
N ASP A 70 4.41 3.01 -10.48
CA ASP A 70 5.63 3.26 -9.72
C ASP A 70 5.49 4.45 -8.76
N GLU A 71 5.18 4.17 -7.49
CA GLU A 71 5.06 5.18 -6.44
C GLU A 71 6.40 5.55 -5.76
N SER A 72 7.52 5.00 -6.20
CA SER A 72 8.84 5.25 -5.61
C SER A 72 9.26 6.72 -5.64
N GLY A 73 8.77 7.47 -6.61
CA GLY A 73 9.08 8.90 -6.79
C GLY A 73 8.06 9.86 -6.16
N ARG A 74 6.99 9.37 -5.53
CA ARG A 74 5.88 10.22 -5.06
C ARG A 74 6.36 11.34 -4.14
N PHE A 75 6.25 12.59 -4.60
CA PHE A 75 6.69 13.81 -3.91
C PHE A 75 8.15 13.80 -3.39
N GLY A 76 9.00 12.89 -3.89
CA GLY A 76 10.33 12.68 -3.34
C GLY A 76 10.35 12.01 -1.97
N LEU A 77 9.21 11.53 -1.49
CA LEU A 77 9.07 10.85 -0.20
C LEU A 77 9.22 9.32 -0.29
N GLY A 78 9.32 8.78 -1.49
CA GLY A 78 9.65 7.39 -1.71
C GLY A 78 8.51 6.40 -1.54
N SER A 79 7.24 6.83 -1.37
CA SER A 79 6.12 5.90 -1.28
C SER A 79 4.76 6.57 -1.49
N PHE A 80 3.73 5.77 -1.82
CA PHE A 80 2.34 6.20 -1.97
C PHE A 80 1.72 6.81 -0.69
N LYS A 81 2.27 6.50 0.49
CA LYS A 81 1.74 6.93 1.79
C LYS A 81 1.55 8.45 1.87
N ALA A 82 2.38 9.21 1.15
CA ALA A 82 2.26 10.67 1.05
C ALA A 82 0.89 11.14 0.56
N LEU A 83 0.23 10.38 -0.32
CA LEU A 83 -1.11 10.72 -0.82
C LEU A 83 -2.17 10.73 0.31
N GLY A 84 -2.11 9.75 1.22
CA GLY A 84 -3.12 9.59 2.25
C GLY A 84 -2.86 10.44 3.49
N GLY A 85 -1.72 10.22 4.16
CA GLY A 85 -1.39 10.88 5.43
C GLY A 85 -1.38 12.40 5.31
N SER A 86 -0.77 12.93 4.25
CA SER A 86 -0.72 14.39 4.03
C SER A 86 -2.09 14.98 3.69
N TYR A 87 -2.90 14.27 2.89
CA TYR A 87 -4.26 14.72 2.58
C TYR A 87 -5.15 14.79 3.81
N ALA A 88 -5.09 13.79 4.68
CA ALA A 88 -5.85 13.81 5.93
C ALA A 88 -5.48 15.03 6.79
N ILE A 89 -4.20 15.37 6.88
CA ILE A 89 -3.75 16.54 7.65
C ILE A 89 -4.25 17.85 7.01
N GLU A 90 -4.18 17.99 5.69
CA GLU A 90 -4.71 19.18 5.02
C GLU A 90 -6.22 19.33 5.29
N ARG A 91 -6.98 18.24 5.23
CA ARG A 91 -8.40 18.26 5.56
C ARG A 91 -8.66 18.67 7.02
N LEU A 92 -7.86 18.19 7.97
CA LEU A 92 -7.94 18.54 9.36
C LEU A 92 -7.58 20.02 9.61
N SER A 93 -6.56 20.54 8.92
CA SER A 93 -6.13 21.95 9.07
C SER A 93 -7.12 22.96 8.52
N GLN A 94 -8.00 22.53 7.61
CA GLN A 94 -9.08 23.38 7.06
C GLN A 94 -10.30 23.50 8.00
N ASP A 95 -10.34 22.75 9.11
CA ASP A 95 -11.42 22.84 10.10
C ASP A 95 -11.13 23.97 11.11
N PRO A 96 -11.84 25.12 11.02
CA PRO A 96 -11.56 26.29 11.85
C PRO A 96 -11.85 26.06 13.35
N SER A 97 -12.55 24.96 13.69
CA SER A 97 -12.86 24.62 15.08
C SER A 97 -11.66 24.02 15.84
N ARG A 98 -10.59 23.61 15.14
CA ARG A 98 -9.46 22.87 15.70
C ARG A 98 -8.33 23.75 16.27
N GLY A 99 -8.33 25.07 15.96
CA GLY A 99 -7.23 25.95 16.40
C GLY A 99 -5.89 25.55 15.79
N ASP A 100 -4.80 25.66 16.55
CA ASP A 100 -3.46 25.23 16.14
C ASP A 100 -3.41 23.68 16.13
N LEU A 101 -3.30 23.10 14.94
CA LEU A 101 -3.31 21.65 14.77
C LEU A 101 -1.97 21.04 15.19
N VAL A 102 -2.02 20.12 16.16
CA VAL A 102 -0.90 19.26 16.52
C VAL A 102 -1.28 17.82 16.19
N VAL A 103 -0.46 17.14 15.39
CA VAL A 103 -0.71 15.76 14.97
C VAL A 103 0.32 14.80 15.53
N CYS A 104 -0.09 13.55 15.74
CA CYS A 104 0.83 12.49 16.14
C CYS A 104 0.52 11.17 15.43
N THR A 105 1.55 10.32 15.30
CA THR A 105 1.42 8.97 14.76
C THR A 105 2.49 8.04 15.32
N ALA A 106 2.19 6.73 15.39
CA ALA A 106 3.17 5.68 15.58
C ALA A 106 3.39 4.96 14.24
N THR A 107 4.64 4.64 13.89
CA THR A 107 4.97 4.11 12.56
C THR A 107 6.37 3.48 12.51
N ASP A 108 6.62 2.66 11.48
CA ASP A 108 7.95 2.13 11.16
C ASP A 108 8.69 2.93 10.05
N GLY A 109 8.02 3.93 9.42
CA GLY A 109 8.69 4.73 8.40
C GLY A 109 7.80 5.53 7.45
N ASN A 110 7.28 4.91 6.40
CA ASN A 110 6.63 5.62 5.28
C ASN A 110 5.41 6.45 5.67
N HIS A 111 4.60 5.95 6.61
CA HIS A 111 3.45 6.69 7.11
C HIS A 111 3.89 7.92 7.94
N GLY A 112 4.90 7.76 8.78
CA GLY A 112 5.48 8.88 9.54
C GLY A 112 6.03 9.98 8.65
N ARG A 113 6.72 9.62 7.55
CA ARG A 113 7.19 10.60 6.53
C ARG A 113 6.02 11.33 5.89
N ALA A 114 4.95 10.63 5.55
CA ALA A 114 3.73 11.21 4.98
C ALA A 114 3.06 12.19 5.94
N VAL A 115 2.92 11.81 7.22
CA VAL A 115 2.34 12.65 8.27
C VAL A 115 3.22 13.88 8.54
N ALA A 116 4.54 13.71 8.69
CA ALA A 116 5.47 14.81 8.91
C ALA A 116 5.46 15.81 7.74
N TRP A 117 5.48 15.33 6.50
CA TRP A 117 5.42 16.19 5.33
C TRP A 117 4.07 16.93 5.23
N GLY A 118 2.94 16.24 5.43
CA GLY A 118 1.63 16.88 5.45
C GLY A 118 1.51 17.95 6.52
N ALA A 119 2.06 17.70 7.71
CA ALA A 119 2.10 18.69 8.79
C ALA A 119 2.93 19.92 8.36
N SER A 120 4.11 19.71 7.75
CA SER A 120 4.96 20.81 7.27
C SER A 120 4.27 21.67 6.19
N LEU A 121 3.48 21.07 5.29
CA LEU A 121 2.70 21.80 4.28
C LEU A 121 1.64 22.71 4.90
N CYS A 122 1.05 22.28 6.01
CA CYS A 122 -0.07 22.97 6.68
C CYS A 122 0.39 23.86 7.86
N GLY A 123 1.68 23.86 8.18
CA GLY A 123 2.21 24.57 9.36
C GLY A 123 1.78 23.97 10.70
N ALA A 124 1.42 22.69 10.72
CA ALA A 124 1.05 21.95 11.91
C ALA A 124 2.28 21.38 12.63
N GLU A 125 2.21 21.26 13.95
CA GLU A 125 3.22 20.54 14.73
C GLU A 125 3.00 19.02 14.59
N CYS A 126 4.09 18.25 14.48
CA CYS A 126 4.03 16.82 14.26
C CYS A 126 4.92 16.05 15.23
N HIS A 127 4.35 15.03 15.89
CA HIS A 127 5.04 14.11 16.78
C HIS A 127 4.97 12.70 16.24
N VAL A 128 6.13 12.04 16.08
CA VAL A 128 6.22 10.69 15.53
C VAL A 128 6.86 9.76 16.55
N PHE A 129 6.14 8.69 16.89
CA PHE A 129 6.56 7.67 17.84
C PHE A 129 7.15 6.48 17.09
N LEU A 130 8.40 6.15 17.36
CA LEU A 130 9.16 5.09 16.73
C LEU A 130 9.65 4.11 17.80
N HIS A 131 9.39 2.83 17.64
CA HIS A 131 9.97 1.82 18.52
C HIS A 131 11.49 1.72 18.34
N GLU A 132 12.18 1.11 19.29
CA GLU A 132 13.64 1.10 19.37
C GLU A 132 14.33 0.48 18.13
N ASN A 133 13.68 -0.47 17.46
CA ASN A 133 14.26 -1.18 16.32
C ASN A 133 14.19 -0.42 14.99
N VAL A 134 13.49 0.73 14.93
CA VAL A 134 13.46 1.56 13.71
C VAL A 134 14.84 2.17 13.49
N SER A 135 15.38 2.03 12.28
CA SER A 135 16.73 2.52 11.95
C SER A 135 16.85 4.03 12.17
N GLU A 136 18.07 4.47 12.54
CA GLU A 136 18.34 5.89 12.72
C GLU A 136 18.16 6.68 11.41
N ALA A 137 18.46 6.06 10.27
CA ALA A 137 18.25 6.66 8.95
C ALA A 137 16.77 6.98 8.69
N ARG A 138 15.86 6.06 9.05
CA ARG A 138 14.41 6.29 8.97
C ARG A 138 13.96 7.40 9.90
N ALA A 139 14.45 7.41 11.16
CA ALA A 139 14.13 8.47 12.12
C ALA A 139 14.59 9.85 11.63
N GLN A 140 15.81 9.96 11.13
CA GLN A 140 16.35 11.21 10.59
C GLN A 140 15.60 11.67 9.33
N SER A 141 15.19 10.74 8.47
CA SER A 141 14.36 11.04 7.30
C SER A 141 13.03 11.70 7.68
N ILE A 142 12.38 11.22 8.76
CA ILE A 142 11.14 11.81 9.29
C ILE A 142 11.43 13.15 9.97
N ALA A 143 12.45 13.24 10.82
CA ALA A 143 12.84 14.47 11.51
C ALA A 143 13.19 15.60 10.54
N SER A 144 13.82 15.28 9.40
CA SER A 144 14.18 16.28 8.37
C SER A 144 12.96 16.99 7.75
N LEU A 145 11.76 16.41 7.89
CA LEU A 145 10.48 16.98 7.47
C LEU A 145 9.83 17.86 8.55
N GLY A 146 10.51 18.06 9.69
CA GLY A 146 10.07 18.95 10.78
C GLY A 146 9.36 18.24 11.92
N ALA A 147 9.27 16.91 11.92
CA ALA A 147 8.64 16.18 13.03
C ALA A 147 9.55 16.03 14.24
N VAL A 148 8.94 16.07 15.43
CA VAL A 148 9.56 15.70 16.71
C VAL A 148 9.51 14.18 16.86
N ILE A 149 10.67 13.55 17.00
CA ILE A 149 10.78 12.09 17.12
C ILE A 149 10.77 11.68 18.59
N HIS A 150 9.90 10.73 18.93
CA HIS A 150 9.84 10.06 20.22
C HIS A 150 10.29 8.61 20.06
N ARG A 151 11.44 8.27 20.63
CA ARG A 151 11.91 6.88 20.71
C ARG A 151 11.24 6.18 21.88
N VAL A 152 10.64 5.03 21.64
CA VAL A 152 9.93 4.20 22.62
C VAL A 152 10.67 2.88 22.78
N GLU A 153 10.97 2.50 24.01
CA GLU A 153 11.50 1.16 24.31
C GLU A 153 10.43 0.11 24.03
N GLY A 154 10.83 -1.03 23.43
CA GLY A 154 9.91 -2.11 23.09
C GLY A 154 9.60 -2.21 21.60
N ASN A 155 8.40 -2.67 21.27
CA ASN A 155 7.97 -3.00 19.92
C ASN A 155 7.02 -1.93 19.33
N TYR A 156 6.44 -2.25 18.17
CA TYR A 156 5.50 -1.36 17.49
C TYR A 156 4.25 -1.06 18.33
N ASP A 157 3.71 -2.06 19.03
CA ASP A 157 2.52 -1.88 19.89
C ASP A 157 2.81 -0.93 21.06
N ASP A 158 4.02 -0.98 21.63
CA ASP A 158 4.46 -0.06 22.66
C ASP A 158 4.51 1.38 22.12
N SER A 159 4.93 1.58 20.89
CA SER A 159 4.92 2.91 20.25
C SER A 159 3.51 3.43 20.00
N ILE A 160 2.56 2.56 19.63
CA ILE A 160 1.14 2.91 19.50
C ILE A 160 0.57 3.31 20.87
N ALA A 161 0.85 2.54 21.92
CA ALA A 161 0.39 2.84 23.27
C ALA A 161 0.91 4.18 23.77
N ALA A 162 2.19 4.46 23.58
CA ALA A 162 2.82 5.75 23.95
C ALA A 162 2.22 6.92 23.14
N CYS A 163 2.00 6.74 21.84
CA CYS A 163 1.34 7.75 21.00
C CYS A 163 -0.06 8.07 21.51
N ASN A 164 -0.87 7.06 21.81
CA ASN A 164 -2.23 7.22 22.32
C ASN A 164 -2.25 7.94 23.68
N GLU A 165 -1.35 7.58 24.59
CA GLU A 165 -1.24 8.22 25.90
C GLU A 165 -0.91 9.71 25.78
N GLN A 166 0.10 10.06 24.97
CA GLN A 166 0.51 11.44 24.76
C GLN A 166 -0.56 12.25 24.01
N ALA A 167 -1.22 11.65 23.04
CA ALA A 167 -2.35 12.27 22.34
C ALA A 167 -3.49 12.62 23.30
N ALA A 168 -3.86 11.69 24.19
CA ALA A 168 -4.91 11.93 25.20
C ALA A 168 -4.50 13.00 26.22
N LEU A 169 -3.23 13.02 26.65
CA LEU A 169 -2.72 13.98 27.63
C LEU A 169 -2.68 15.41 27.08
N HIS A 170 -2.29 15.58 25.81
CA HIS A 170 -2.04 16.90 25.22
C HIS A 170 -3.13 17.35 24.25
N GLY A 171 -4.11 16.51 23.95
CA GLY A 171 -5.17 16.81 22.97
C GLY A 171 -4.66 16.77 21.53
N TRP A 172 -3.60 16.01 21.25
CA TRP A 172 -3.07 15.88 19.91
C TRP A 172 -3.97 15.00 19.03
N GLN A 173 -4.00 15.29 17.74
CA GLN A 173 -4.76 14.50 16.78
C GLN A 173 -3.94 13.31 16.30
N ILE A 174 -4.38 12.10 16.62
CA ILE A 174 -3.80 10.89 16.03
C ILE A 174 -4.12 10.84 14.54
N VAL A 175 -3.12 10.52 13.71
CA VAL A 175 -3.23 10.28 12.28
C VAL A 175 -2.68 8.88 11.97
N SER A 176 -3.56 7.88 11.98
CA SER A 176 -3.24 6.48 11.67
C SER A 176 -3.92 6.06 10.37
N ASP A 177 -3.27 5.23 9.58
CA ASP A 177 -3.77 4.70 8.30
C ASP A 177 -4.56 3.39 8.43
N THR A 178 -4.73 2.87 9.65
CA THR A 178 -5.69 1.81 9.95
C THR A 178 -6.91 2.37 10.69
N SER A 179 -8.02 1.66 10.66
CA SER A 179 -9.28 2.08 11.28
C SER A 179 -9.77 1.03 12.28
N TRP A 180 -10.34 1.52 13.38
CA TRP A 180 -10.98 0.71 14.41
C TRP A 180 -12.31 1.34 14.84
N GLU A 181 -13.02 0.71 15.78
CA GLU A 181 -14.29 1.24 16.26
C GLU A 181 -14.10 2.62 16.91
N GLY A 182 -14.85 3.62 16.43
CA GLY A 182 -14.74 5.01 16.88
C GLY A 182 -13.66 5.84 16.18
N TYR A 183 -12.81 5.22 15.33
CA TYR A 183 -11.78 5.93 14.55
C TYR A 183 -11.88 5.58 13.08
N ARG A 184 -12.72 6.30 12.34
CA ARG A 184 -13.01 6.03 10.92
C ARG A 184 -12.82 7.23 10.01
N ASP A 185 -13.01 8.46 10.49
CA ASP A 185 -13.04 9.66 9.64
C ASP A 185 -11.67 9.95 9.02
N ILE A 186 -10.60 9.89 9.81
CA ILE A 186 -9.24 10.13 9.33
C ILE A 186 -8.77 9.01 8.38
N PRO A 187 -8.91 7.72 8.72
CA PRO A 187 -8.62 6.64 7.76
C PRO A 187 -9.42 6.75 6.46
N LYS A 188 -10.68 7.22 6.50
CA LYS A 188 -11.47 7.48 5.30
C LYS A 188 -10.84 8.58 4.43
N MET A 189 -10.34 9.67 5.03
CA MET A 189 -9.61 10.72 4.32
C MET A 189 -8.31 10.16 3.71
N ILE A 190 -7.57 9.35 4.45
CA ILE A 190 -6.35 8.69 3.98
C ILE A 190 -6.64 7.80 2.76
N MET A 191 -7.69 6.98 2.82
CA MET A 191 -8.12 6.14 1.70
C MET A 191 -8.54 6.98 0.49
N ALA A 192 -9.23 8.13 0.71
CA ALA A 192 -9.56 9.06 -0.36
C ALA A 192 -8.29 9.62 -1.04
N GLY A 193 -7.25 9.94 -0.26
CA GLY A 193 -5.94 10.33 -0.80
C GLY A 193 -5.33 9.23 -1.69
N TYR A 194 -5.39 7.97 -1.28
CA TYR A 194 -4.87 6.84 -2.07
C TYR A 194 -5.60 6.65 -3.41
N SER A 195 -6.86 7.06 -3.52
CA SER A 195 -7.61 6.97 -4.79
C SER A 195 -7.00 7.78 -5.92
N VAL A 196 -6.12 8.74 -5.63
CA VAL A 196 -5.39 9.54 -6.64
C VAL A 196 -4.62 8.63 -7.60
N MET A 197 -4.05 7.53 -7.10
CA MET A 197 -3.39 6.54 -7.96
C MET A 197 -4.34 6.00 -9.03
N THR A 198 -5.61 5.74 -8.67
CA THR A 198 -6.61 5.26 -9.65
C THR A 198 -6.88 6.30 -10.73
N PHE A 199 -7.09 7.58 -10.38
CA PHE A 199 -7.31 8.63 -11.38
C PHE A 199 -6.13 8.74 -12.35
N GLU A 200 -4.90 8.72 -11.83
CA GLU A 200 -3.70 8.75 -12.67
C GLU A 200 -3.60 7.53 -13.58
N MET A 201 -3.89 6.33 -13.06
CA MET A 201 -3.88 5.10 -13.85
C MET A 201 -4.95 5.10 -14.94
N MET A 202 -6.16 5.65 -14.68
CA MET A 202 -7.21 5.77 -15.71
C MET A 202 -6.73 6.61 -16.90
N ASP A 203 -6.10 7.74 -16.63
CA ASP A 203 -5.54 8.60 -17.67
C ASP A 203 -4.40 7.90 -18.44
N GLN A 204 -3.54 7.17 -17.74
CA GLN A 204 -2.37 6.50 -18.31
C GLN A 204 -2.70 5.20 -19.07
N LEU A 205 -3.77 4.51 -18.72
CA LEU A 205 -4.25 3.31 -19.40
C LEU A 205 -4.95 3.61 -20.74
N ASP A 206 -5.30 4.89 -21.01
CA ASP A 206 -5.89 5.36 -22.25
C ASP A 206 -7.11 4.50 -22.72
N GLY A 207 -7.99 4.21 -21.76
CA GLY A 207 -9.21 3.43 -21.98
C GLY A 207 -9.02 1.90 -21.96
N GLU A 208 -7.81 1.40 -21.84
CA GLU A 208 -7.55 -0.03 -21.63
C GLU A 208 -7.91 -0.42 -20.18
N ILE A 209 -8.61 -1.54 -20.01
CA ILE A 209 -8.94 -2.08 -18.69
C ILE A 209 -8.06 -3.30 -18.45
N PRO A 210 -7.28 -3.36 -17.37
CA PRO A 210 -6.59 -4.59 -16.97
C PRO A 210 -7.57 -5.72 -16.74
N SER A 211 -7.18 -6.95 -17.06
CA SER A 211 -7.98 -8.13 -16.72
C SER A 211 -7.83 -8.52 -15.26
N HIS A 212 -6.65 -8.25 -14.70
CA HIS A 212 -6.29 -8.59 -13.32
C HIS A 212 -5.58 -7.42 -12.66
N VAL A 213 -5.79 -7.24 -11.36
CA VAL A 213 -5.07 -6.31 -10.50
C VAL A 213 -4.56 -7.06 -9.28
N ILE A 214 -3.25 -7.02 -9.05
CA ILE A 214 -2.62 -7.64 -7.89
C ILE A 214 -2.31 -6.53 -6.88
N LEU A 215 -2.90 -6.63 -5.68
CA LEU A 215 -2.80 -5.62 -4.63
C LEU A 215 -2.18 -6.23 -3.37
N GLN A 216 -1.04 -5.70 -2.97
CA GLN A 216 -0.44 -6.07 -1.69
C GLN A 216 -1.17 -5.37 -0.52
N ALA A 217 -1.21 -6.06 0.62
CA ALA A 217 -1.82 -5.57 1.84
C ALA A 217 -0.91 -5.77 3.06
N GLY A 218 -0.83 -4.73 3.89
CA GLY A 218 -0.68 -4.82 5.32
C GLY A 218 -2.07 -4.77 5.94
N CYS A 219 -2.48 -3.64 6.58
CA CYS A 219 -3.85 -3.48 7.09
C CYS A 219 -4.94 -3.41 5.99
N GLY A 220 -4.58 -3.39 4.70
CA GLY A 220 -5.51 -3.39 3.58
C GLY A 220 -6.06 -2.02 3.16
N ALA A 221 -5.71 -0.92 3.83
CA ALA A 221 -6.29 0.40 3.54
C ALA A 221 -6.05 0.86 2.08
N MET A 222 -4.84 0.65 1.54
CA MET A 222 -4.54 0.95 0.13
C MET A 222 -5.37 0.07 -0.81
N ALA A 223 -5.39 -1.23 -0.58
CA ALA A 223 -6.12 -2.16 -1.41
C ALA A 223 -7.62 -1.84 -1.43
N GLY A 224 -8.24 -1.61 -0.26
CA GLY A 224 -9.64 -1.18 -0.16
C GLY A 224 -9.91 0.12 -0.90
N ALA A 225 -9.02 1.12 -0.77
CA ALA A 225 -9.14 2.39 -1.49
C ALA A 225 -9.09 2.20 -3.02
N LEU A 226 -8.16 1.38 -3.51
CA LEU A 226 -8.04 1.09 -4.94
C LEU A 226 -9.24 0.29 -5.46
N ILE A 227 -9.70 -0.74 -4.74
CA ILE A 227 -10.92 -1.49 -5.09
C ILE A 227 -12.11 -0.54 -5.21
N GLY A 228 -12.36 0.30 -4.18
CA GLY A 228 -13.48 1.24 -4.18
C GLY A 228 -13.40 2.27 -5.29
N SER A 229 -12.23 2.88 -5.51
CA SER A 229 -12.05 3.88 -6.56
C SER A 229 -12.09 3.28 -7.98
N MET A 230 -11.55 2.08 -8.19
CA MET A 230 -11.66 1.35 -9.45
C MET A 230 -13.12 0.97 -9.76
N TRP A 231 -13.89 0.58 -8.74
CA TRP A 231 -15.32 0.34 -8.91
C TRP A 231 -16.06 1.59 -9.41
N HIS A 232 -15.74 2.77 -8.88
CA HIS A 232 -16.34 4.02 -9.38
C HIS A 232 -16.09 4.27 -10.86
N HIS A 233 -14.93 3.84 -11.39
CA HIS A 233 -14.57 4.02 -12.79
C HIS A 233 -15.10 2.91 -13.69
N TRP A 234 -15.04 1.65 -13.24
CA TRP A 234 -15.32 0.49 -14.10
C TRP A 234 -16.63 -0.24 -13.79
N GLY A 235 -17.18 -0.04 -12.58
CA GLY A 235 -18.42 -0.71 -12.16
C GLY A 235 -18.31 -2.23 -12.29
N ALA A 236 -19.28 -2.84 -12.93
CA ALA A 236 -19.31 -4.30 -13.18
C ALA A 236 -18.16 -4.82 -14.08
N ARG A 237 -17.31 -3.94 -14.62
CA ARG A 237 -16.09 -4.32 -15.33
C ARG A 237 -14.83 -4.25 -14.46
N LEU A 238 -15.02 -4.27 -13.13
CA LEU A 238 -13.89 -4.35 -12.21
C LEU A 238 -13.04 -5.59 -12.55
N PRO A 239 -11.72 -5.45 -12.69
CA PRO A 239 -10.82 -6.58 -12.93
C PRO A 239 -10.90 -7.64 -11.84
N THR A 240 -10.41 -8.84 -12.12
CA THR A 240 -10.13 -9.84 -11.08
C THR A 240 -9.10 -9.28 -10.11
N ILE A 241 -9.47 -9.14 -8.85
CA ILE A 241 -8.60 -8.61 -7.77
C ILE A 241 -7.95 -9.76 -7.02
N ILE A 242 -6.62 -9.76 -6.97
CA ILE A 242 -5.81 -10.74 -6.26
C ILE A 242 -5.09 -10.03 -5.12
N MET A 243 -5.39 -10.42 -3.87
CA MET A 243 -4.71 -9.89 -2.69
C MET A 243 -3.43 -10.64 -2.43
N ILE A 244 -2.36 -9.92 -2.05
CA ILE A 244 -1.06 -10.52 -1.71
C ILE A 244 -0.61 -10.01 -0.35
N GLU A 245 -0.13 -10.94 0.49
CA GLU A 245 0.48 -10.66 1.77
C GLU A 245 1.77 -11.47 1.96
N SER A 246 2.55 -11.09 2.97
CA SER A 246 3.62 -11.95 3.48
C SER A 246 3.02 -13.14 4.21
N ASP A 247 3.63 -14.31 4.09
CA ASP A 247 3.25 -15.50 4.87
C ASP A 247 3.56 -15.37 6.38
N ARG A 248 4.21 -14.25 6.80
CA ARG A 248 4.50 -13.91 8.20
C ARG A 248 3.46 -12.95 8.81
N SER A 249 2.65 -12.31 7.96
CA SER A 249 1.66 -11.28 8.37
C SER A 249 0.46 -11.32 7.40
N ASP A 250 -0.35 -12.36 7.51
CA ASP A 250 -1.39 -12.74 6.54
C ASP A 250 -2.82 -12.46 7.05
N CYS A 251 -3.03 -11.30 7.69
CA CYS A 251 -4.30 -10.98 8.35
C CYS A 251 -5.47 -10.85 7.35
N VAL A 252 -5.26 -10.36 6.14
CA VAL A 252 -6.31 -10.29 5.10
C VAL A 252 -6.65 -11.69 4.59
N TYR A 253 -5.64 -12.53 4.31
CA TYR A 253 -5.82 -13.91 3.89
C TYR A 253 -6.63 -14.71 4.93
N GLN A 254 -6.22 -14.64 6.20
CA GLN A 254 -6.88 -15.33 7.31
C GLN A 254 -8.32 -14.82 7.51
N SER A 255 -8.55 -13.51 7.34
CA SER A 255 -9.88 -12.91 7.44
C SER A 255 -10.78 -13.33 6.29
N LEU A 256 -10.29 -13.33 5.05
CA LEU A 256 -11.05 -13.81 3.88
C LEU A 256 -11.42 -15.30 4.02
N GLN A 257 -10.49 -16.12 4.49
CA GLN A 257 -10.74 -17.55 4.70
C GLN A 257 -11.84 -17.83 5.76
N ARG A 258 -12.00 -16.93 6.73
CA ARG A 258 -12.98 -17.04 7.81
C ARG A 258 -14.26 -16.24 7.58
N ASP A 259 -14.29 -15.42 6.54
CA ASP A 259 -15.34 -14.44 6.25
C ASP A 259 -15.57 -13.42 7.40
N GLU A 260 -14.57 -13.20 8.25
CA GLU A 260 -14.58 -12.24 9.36
C GLU A 260 -13.17 -11.71 9.64
N ILE A 261 -13.07 -10.49 10.20
CA ILE A 261 -11.77 -9.94 10.59
C ILE A 261 -11.12 -10.85 11.63
N HIS A 262 -9.93 -11.33 11.31
CA HIS A 262 -9.11 -12.19 12.15
C HIS A 262 -7.77 -11.54 12.48
N LEU A 263 -7.46 -11.48 13.77
CA LEU A 263 -6.19 -10.95 14.26
C LEU A 263 -5.10 -12.02 14.14
N VAL A 264 -3.99 -11.66 13.53
CA VAL A 264 -2.81 -12.52 13.39
C VAL A 264 -1.69 -12.01 14.30
N ASN A 265 -1.14 -12.91 15.10
CA ASN A 265 0.03 -12.58 15.91
C ASN A 265 1.30 -12.72 15.07
N ILE A 266 2.00 -11.62 14.84
CA ILE A 266 3.28 -11.60 14.10
C ILE A 266 4.38 -12.12 15.02
N VAL A 267 4.93 -13.30 14.70
CA VAL A 267 6.01 -13.93 15.47
C VAL A 267 7.38 -13.53 14.92
N GLU A 268 7.46 -13.34 13.62
CA GLU A 268 8.69 -12.97 12.92
C GLU A 268 8.32 -11.90 11.84
N GLU A 269 9.06 -10.80 11.85
CA GLU A 269 8.86 -9.73 10.88
C GLU A 269 9.27 -10.17 9.47
N THR A 270 8.52 -9.71 8.47
CA THR A 270 8.89 -9.85 7.06
C THR A 270 9.84 -8.73 6.62
N VAL A 271 10.71 -9.00 5.65
CA VAL A 271 11.52 -7.95 5.01
C VAL A 271 10.63 -6.90 4.31
N MET A 272 9.42 -7.27 3.92
CA MET A 272 8.40 -6.37 3.38
C MET A 272 7.71 -5.60 4.51
N ALA A 273 8.48 -4.78 5.24
CA ALA A 273 8.05 -4.14 6.49
C ALA A 273 6.71 -3.37 6.38
N GLY A 274 6.43 -2.74 5.24
CA GLY A 274 5.14 -2.06 5.00
C GLY A 274 3.93 -2.98 4.89
N LEU A 275 4.14 -4.31 4.81
CA LEU A 275 3.09 -5.34 4.82
C LEU A 275 2.97 -6.03 6.18
N SER A 276 3.88 -5.77 7.13
CA SER A 276 3.85 -6.39 8.46
C SER A 276 2.72 -5.79 9.28
N CYS A 277 1.54 -6.41 9.19
CA CYS A 277 0.33 -5.97 9.89
C CYS A 277 -0.49 -7.18 10.34
N GLY A 278 -0.87 -7.20 11.61
CA GLY A 278 -1.64 -8.31 12.21
C GLY A 278 -3.15 -8.12 12.16
N GLU A 279 -3.66 -6.94 11.75
CA GLU A 279 -5.09 -6.64 11.79
C GLU A 279 -5.56 -5.88 10.54
N VAL A 280 -6.70 -6.29 10.00
CA VAL A 280 -7.32 -5.63 8.85
C VAL A 280 -8.07 -4.37 9.29
N SER A 281 -7.88 -3.28 8.58
CA SER A 281 -8.62 -2.03 8.79
C SER A 281 -10.13 -2.22 8.61
N LEU A 282 -10.93 -1.78 9.59
CA LEU A 282 -12.40 -1.92 9.57
C LEU A 282 -13.05 -1.29 8.33
N LEU A 283 -12.48 -0.19 7.80
CA LEU A 283 -13.00 0.46 6.59
C LEU A 283 -12.60 -0.28 5.31
N ALA A 284 -11.44 -0.91 5.31
CA ALA A 284 -10.95 -1.65 4.15
C ALA A 284 -11.63 -3.01 4.01
N TRP A 285 -11.97 -3.64 5.13
CA TRP A 285 -12.49 -5.00 5.17
C TRP A 285 -13.69 -5.23 4.24
N PRO A 286 -14.80 -4.47 4.31
CA PRO A 286 -15.95 -4.72 3.45
C PRO A 286 -15.65 -4.60 1.97
N LEU A 287 -14.71 -3.71 1.60
CA LEU A 287 -14.27 -3.51 0.21
C LEU A 287 -13.43 -4.69 -0.27
N ILE A 288 -12.53 -5.19 0.56
CA ILE A 288 -11.70 -6.36 0.27
C ILE A 288 -12.54 -7.63 0.25
N GLN A 289 -13.37 -7.86 1.29
CA GLN A 289 -14.22 -9.03 1.42
C GLN A 289 -15.10 -9.26 0.19
N LYS A 290 -15.69 -8.19 -0.36
CA LYS A 290 -16.61 -8.29 -1.51
C LYS A 290 -15.96 -7.95 -2.86
N GLY A 291 -14.78 -7.34 -2.87
CA GLY A 291 -14.10 -6.95 -4.10
C GLY A 291 -12.96 -7.87 -4.51
N ALA A 292 -12.31 -8.55 -3.57
CA ALA A 292 -11.21 -9.47 -3.88
C ALA A 292 -11.74 -10.85 -4.33
N SER A 293 -11.16 -11.38 -5.40
CA SER A 293 -11.48 -12.71 -5.94
C SER A 293 -10.60 -13.79 -5.32
N HIS A 294 -9.34 -13.47 -5.10
CA HIS A 294 -8.33 -14.41 -4.59
C HIS A 294 -7.43 -13.73 -3.58
N ALA A 295 -6.85 -14.53 -2.69
CA ALA A 295 -5.79 -14.12 -1.80
C ALA A 295 -4.64 -15.14 -1.81
N LEU A 296 -3.40 -14.65 -1.82
CA LEU A 296 -2.19 -15.46 -1.72
C LEU A 296 -1.26 -14.91 -0.66
N THR A 297 -0.46 -15.80 -0.10
CA THR A 297 0.68 -15.41 0.73
C THR A 297 2.00 -15.81 0.05
N ILE A 298 3.01 -14.96 0.15
CA ILE A 298 4.33 -15.17 -0.42
C ILE A 298 5.40 -15.08 0.67
N PRO A 299 6.49 -15.86 0.57
CA PRO A 299 7.62 -15.76 1.47
C PRO A 299 8.58 -14.65 1.02
N ASP A 300 9.49 -14.26 1.91
CA ASP A 300 10.53 -13.26 1.64
C ASP A 300 11.56 -13.70 0.57
N ALA A 301 11.66 -14.98 0.28
CA ALA A 301 12.71 -15.57 -0.54
C ALA A 301 12.88 -14.94 -1.94
N GLY A 302 11.77 -14.49 -2.56
CA GLY A 302 11.78 -13.88 -3.89
C GLY A 302 12.09 -12.38 -3.92
N VAL A 303 12.01 -11.70 -2.78
CA VAL A 303 12.04 -10.23 -2.69
C VAL A 303 13.34 -9.66 -3.26
N GLY A 304 14.47 -10.11 -2.76
CA GLY A 304 15.77 -9.61 -3.21
C GLY A 304 16.03 -9.87 -4.71
N SER A 305 15.61 -11.02 -5.23
CA SER A 305 15.73 -11.34 -6.64
C SER A 305 14.87 -10.43 -7.53
N MET A 306 13.64 -10.14 -7.09
CA MET A 306 12.74 -9.26 -7.83
C MET A 306 13.22 -7.81 -7.79
N MET A 307 13.68 -7.31 -6.63
CA MET A 307 14.26 -5.96 -6.53
C MET A 307 15.45 -5.79 -7.47
N ARG A 308 16.33 -6.79 -7.56
CA ARG A 308 17.45 -6.78 -8.53
C ARG A 308 16.96 -6.78 -9.97
N TRP A 309 15.89 -7.51 -10.30
CA TRP A 309 15.30 -7.50 -11.65
C TRP A 309 14.65 -6.15 -11.97
N LEU A 310 13.97 -5.52 -11.02
CA LEU A 310 13.45 -4.16 -11.17
C LEU A 310 14.57 -3.16 -11.48
N ALA A 311 15.66 -3.20 -10.73
CA ALA A 311 16.81 -2.32 -10.89
C ALA A 311 17.61 -2.60 -12.18
N ASN A 312 17.68 -3.86 -12.63
CA ASN A 312 18.44 -4.30 -13.78
C ASN A 312 17.55 -5.10 -14.75
N PRO A 313 16.76 -4.40 -15.59
CA PRO A 313 15.82 -5.08 -16.49
C PRO A 313 16.53 -5.96 -17.52
N LEU A 314 15.90 -7.09 -17.86
CA LEU A 314 16.36 -7.96 -18.93
C LEU A 314 16.07 -7.34 -20.31
N ASP A 315 14.98 -6.61 -20.45
CA ASP A 315 14.68 -5.77 -21.61
C ASP A 315 15.37 -4.41 -21.47
N ARG A 316 16.27 -4.07 -22.38
CA ARG A 316 17.04 -2.82 -22.34
C ARG A 316 16.20 -1.57 -22.64
N ASP A 317 15.03 -1.74 -23.24
CA ASP A 317 14.12 -0.65 -23.56
C ASP A 317 13.20 -0.33 -22.35
N ARG A 318 13.08 -1.24 -21.37
CA ARG A 318 12.38 -0.99 -20.12
C ARG A 318 13.23 -0.13 -19.18
N PRO A 319 12.69 0.94 -18.60
CA PRO A 319 13.43 1.73 -17.62
C PRO A 319 13.76 0.89 -16.38
N SER A 320 14.89 1.16 -15.76
CA SER A 320 15.23 0.69 -14.43
C SER A 320 14.24 1.28 -13.41
N VAL A 321 13.82 0.47 -12.44
CA VAL A 321 12.89 0.87 -11.39
C VAL A 321 13.56 0.66 -10.02
N VAL A 322 13.51 1.68 -9.19
CA VAL A 322 13.97 1.62 -7.79
C VAL A 322 12.78 1.17 -6.93
N GLY A 323 12.41 -0.11 -7.03
CA GLY A 323 11.33 -0.68 -6.21
C GLY A 323 11.86 -1.22 -4.89
N GLY A 324 11.22 -0.86 -3.78
CA GLY A 324 11.50 -1.41 -2.46
C GLY A 324 10.89 -2.80 -2.25
N GLU A 325 11.03 -3.32 -1.03
CA GLU A 325 10.70 -4.69 -0.68
C GLU A 325 9.21 -4.99 -0.91
N CYS A 326 8.31 -4.10 -0.45
CA CYS A 326 6.86 -4.27 -0.65
C CYS A 326 6.45 -4.15 -2.11
N SER A 327 7.19 -3.38 -2.90
CA SER A 327 6.93 -3.14 -4.33
C SER A 327 7.18 -4.37 -5.20
N ALA A 328 7.98 -5.32 -4.70
CA ALA A 328 8.30 -6.56 -5.39
C ALA A 328 7.16 -7.58 -5.32
N SER A 329 6.32 -7.52 -4.30
CA SER A 329 5.37 -8.57 -3.91
C SER A 329 4.38 -8.96 -5.02
N GLY A 330 3.74 -7.99 -5.67
CA GLY A 330 2.78 -8.25 -6.75
C GLY A 330 3.39 -8.95 -7.97
N LEU A 331 4.65 -8.63 -8.30
CA LEU A 331 5.37 -9.28 -9.41
C LEU A 331 5.82 -10.70 -9.03
N ILE A 332 6.25 -10.91 -7.80
CA ILE A 332 6.58 -12.25 -7.26
C ILE A 332 5.34 -13.14 -7.35
N ALA A 333 4.18 -12.64 -6.89
CA ALA A 333 2.93 -13.38 -6.93
C ALA A 333 2.52 -13.73 -8.36
N LEU A 334 2.63 -12.80 -9.32
CA LEU A 334 2.33 -13.06 -10.73
C LEU A 334 3.17 -14.22 -11.28
N LEU A 335 4.48 -14.21 -11.03
CA LEU A 335 5.36 -15.28 -11.50
C LEU A 335 5.07 -16.61 -10.78
N ALA A 336 4.77 -16.58 -9.49
CA ALA A 336 4.40 -17.75 -8.72
C ALA A 336 3.10 -18.40 -9.23
N ILE A 337 2.07 -17.60 -9.53
CA ILE A 337 0.79 -18.08 -10.09
C ILE A 337 1.04 -18.77 -11.43
N GLN A 338 1.86 -18.19 -12.30
CA GLN A 338 2.12 -18.74 -13.64
C GLN A 338 2.92 -20.06 -13.60
N GLN A 339 3.60 -20.39 -12.54
CA GLN A 339 4.24 -21.69 -12.35
C GLN A 339 3.25 -22.80 -11.99
N ASP A 340 2.05 -22.43 -11.51
CA ASP A 340 0.96 -23.35 -11.23
C ASP A 340 -0.16 -23.16 -12.26
N SER A 341 -0.14 -24.00 -13.31
CA SER A 341 -1.11 -23.91 -14.40
C SER A 341 -2.57 -24.12 -13.97
N ALA A 342 -2.81 -24.86 -12.89
CA ALA A 342 -4.14 -25.07 -12.36
C ALA A 342 -4.63 -23.78 -11.67
N LEU A 343 -3.77 -23.14 -10.90
CA LEU A 343 -4.06 -21.86 -10.24
C LEU A 343 -4.24 -20.74 -11.26
N ALA A 344 -3.35 -20.63 -12.24
CA ALA A 344 -3.46 -19.65 -13.34
C ALA A 344 -4.78 -19.80 -14.09
N HIS A 345 -5.19 -21.04 -14.36
CA HIS A 345 -6.48 -21.32 -15.01
C HIS A 345 -7.68 -20.95 -14.12
N ASP A 346 -7.65 -21.26 -12.82
CA ASP A 346 -8.70 -20.90 -11.85
C ASP A 346 -8.90 -19.39 -11.75
N MET A 347 -7.79 -18.63 -11.83
CA MET A 347 -7.82 -17.17 -11.83
C MET A 347 -8.16 -16.54 -13.19
N GLY A 348 -8.20 -17.32 -14.26
CA GLY A 348 -8.38 -16.81 -15.64
C GLY A 348 -7.16 -16.07 -16.18
N LEU A 349 -5.98 -16.34 -15.62
CA LEU A 349 -4.70 -15.78 -16.09
C LEU A 349 -4.18 -16.57 -17.30
N ASP A 350 -4.06 -15.90 -18.45
CA ASP A 350 -3.63 -16.48 -19.72
C ASP A 350 -2.75 -15.51 -20.54
N SER A 351 -2.41 -15.93 -21.78
CA SER A 351 -1.58 -15.13 -22.69
C SER A 351 -2.23 -13.82 -23.19
N GLU A 352 -3.53 -13.62 -23.01
CA GLU A 352 -4.24 -12.38 -23.35
C GLU A 352 -4.42 -11.46 -22.13
N SER A 353 -4.06 -11.93 -20.96
CA SER A 353 -4.23 -11.21 -19.70
C SER A 353 -3.36 -9.95 -19.64
N ARG A 354 -3.93 -8.89 -19.11
CA ARG A 354 -3.29 -7.61 -18.81
C ARG A 354 -3.33 -7.41 -17.30
N VAL A 355 -2.16 -7.45 -16.67
CA VAL A 355 -2.03 -7.42 -15.22
C VAL A 355 -1.53 -6.05 -14.77
N LEU A 356 -2.20 -5.47 -13.78
CA LEU A 356 -1.78 -4.25 -13.11
C LEU A 356 -1.24 -4.59 -11.72
N VAL A 357 -0.07 -4.06 -11.40
CA VAL A 357 0.55 -4.14 -10.05
C VAL A 357 0.96 -2.76 -9.56
N ILE A 358 1.06 -2.61 -8.25
CA ILE A 358 1.45 -1.34 -7.62
C ILE A 358 2.84 -1.48 -7.02
N GLY A 359 3.78 -0.65 -7.48
CA GLY A 359 5.07 -0.44 -6.84
C GLY A 359 4.92 0.61 -5.75
N THR A 360 4.66 0.18 -4.54
CA THR A 360 4.22 1.03 -3.42
C THR A 360 5.27 1.95 -2.86
N GLU A 361 6.54 1.57 -3.00
CA GLU A 361 7.67 2.31 -2.43
C GLU A 361 8.97 2.09 -3.23
N GLY A 362 9.91 2.98 -3.01
CA GLY A 362 11.25 2.88 -3.54
C GLY A 362 12.28 2.54 -2.46
N ASN A 363 13.49 3.08 -2.65
CA ASN A 363 14.57 2.99 -1.67
C ASN A 363 14.25 3.89 -0.45
N THR A 364 13.53 3.37 0.51
CA THR A 364 13.17 4.09 1.75
C THR A 364 14.14 3.81 2.89
N ASP A 365 14.99 2.80 2.75
CA ASP A 365 16.13 2.48 3.59
C ASP A 365 17.33 2.17 2.68
N ALA A 366 18.21 3.16 2.48
CA ALA A 366 19.25 3.10 1.48
C ALA A 366 20.27 1.99 1.75
N GLU A 367 20.61 1.74 3.01
CA GLU A 367 21.57 0.70 3.39
C GLU A 367 21.01 -0.69 3.11
N LEU A 368 19.76 -0.93 3.49
CA LEU A 368 19.08 -2.20 3.21
C LEU A 368 18.95 -2.43 1.70
N TYR A 369 18.49 -1.41 0.96
CA TYR A 369 18.35 -1.49 -0.49
C TYR A 369 19.66 -1.83 -1.18
N ASP A 370 20.75 -1.11 -0.86
CA ASP A 370 22.06 -1.32 -1.47
C ASP A 370 22.60 -2.73 -1.17
N ASN A 371 22.40 -3.23 0.05
CA ASN A 371 22.76 -4.59 0.44
C ASN A 371 21.99 -5.64 -0.37
N ILE A 372 20.68 -5.44 -0.57
CA ILE A 372 19.84 -6.34 -1.37
C ILE A 372 20.30 -6.34 -2.84
N ILE A 373 20.52 -5.15 -3.42
CA ILE A 373 20.97 -5.03 -4.82
C ILE A 373 22.35 -5.65 -5.02
N ALA A 374 23.25 -5.50 -4.05
CA ALA A 374 24.58 -6.14 -4.06
C ALA A 374 24.55 -7.67 -3.90
N GLY A 375 23.38 -8.27 -3.57
CA GLY A 375 23.22 -9.71 -3.40
C GLY A 375 23.58 -10.22 -2.01
N ALA A 376 23.54 -9.37 -0.99
CA ALA A 376 23.78 -9.74 0.40
C ALA A 376 22.55 -10.38 1.08
N LEU A 377 21.38 -10.36 0.40
CA LEU A 377 20.12 -10.99 0.79
C LEU A 377 19.53 -11.77 -0.39
#